data_81e8dad2dae81d1631cbd745960e1146
#
_entry.id   81e8dad2dae81d1631cbd745960e1146
#
_cell.length_a   1.000
_cell.length_b   1.000
_cell.length_c   1.000
_cell.angle_alpha   90.00
_cell.angle_beta   90.00
_cell.angle_gamma   90.00
#
_symmetry.space_group_name_H-M   'P 1'
#
loop_
_entity.id
_entity.type
_entity.pdbx_description
1 polymer ?
#
loop_
_entity_poly.entity_id
_entity_poly.type
_entity_poly.pdbx_seq_one_letter_code
_entity_poly.pdbx_strand_id
1 'polypeptide(L)'
;TGPQSSYGGGSMHRPIHFYEPRLGHGLAHDPFNAIVGPRPIGWISSCAANGAVNLAPYSFFNAFNYTPPIVGFASIEEKDTLRNVRATGEIVWNLATRPLAEAMNASSASVPPEVDEFSLAGLDSLPSRLVGAPRVALSPVHFECRVSQIVQLQSALGEAVNTWLVLGEVVAVHIDEALLPGGVYDTAAA
;
A
#
# COMPACT_ATOMS: atom_id res chain seq x y z
N THR A 1 -53.73 -8.57 -32.93
CA THR A 1 -52.41 -8.70 -33.62
C THR A 1 -51.52 -7.58 -33.19
N GLY A 2 -50.73 -7.85 -32.16
CA GLY A 2 -49.69 -6.94 -31.67
C GLY A 2 -48.34 -7.24 -32.35
N PRO A 3 -47.43 -6.27 -32.50
CA PRO A 3 -46.16 -6.51 -33.16
C PRO A 3 -45.26 -7.37 -32.27
N GLN A 4 -44.78 -8.47 -32.80
CA GLN A 4 -43.73 -9.26 -32.20
C GLN A 4 -42.42 -8.50 -32.34
N SER A 5 -41.87 -8.08 -31.19
CA SER A 5 -40.52 -7.56 -31.09
C SER A 5 -39.54 -8.72 -31.23
N SER A 6 -38.91 -8.86 -32.40
CA SER A 6 -37.78 -9.74 -32.60
C SER A 6 -36.53 -9.14 -31.99
N TYR A 7 -36.22 -9.54 -30.77
CA TYR A 7 -34.86 -9.32 -30.22
C TYR A 7 -33.90 -10.23 -30.99
N GLY A 8 -33.26 -9.66 -32.01
CA GLY A 8 -32.13 -10.27 -32.69
C GLY A 8 -30.96 -10.41 -31.72
N GLY A 9 -30.83 -11.58 -31.10
CA GLY A 9 -29.70 -11.97 -30.28
C GLY A 9 -28.48 -12.22 -31.17
N GLY A 10 -27.87 -11.15 -31.69
CA GLY A 10 -26.50 -11.22 -32.20
C GLY A 10 -25.58 -11.42 -31.02
N SER A 11 -25.03 -12.62 -30.87
CA SER A 11 -23.92 -12.85 -29.94
C SER A 11 -22.77 -11.93 -30.33
N MET A 12 -22.63 -10.80 -29.61
CA MET A 12 -21.47 -9.92 -29.75
C MET A 12 -20.29 -10.62 -29.08
N HIS A 13 -19.70 -11.60 -29.80
CA HIS A 13 -18.38 -12.13 -29.40
C HIS A 13 -17.37 -11.02 -29.55
N ARG A 14 -17.07 -10.37 -28.43
CA ARG A 14 -15.88 -9.48 -28.33
C ARG A 14 -14.64 -10.35 -28.47
N PRO A 15 -13.67 -9.99 -29.31
CA PRO A 15 -12.38 -10.67 -29.32
C PRO A 15 -11.75 -10.61 -27.93
N ILE A 16 -11.37 -11.76 -27.39
CA ILE A 16 -10.78 -11.89 -26.07
C ILE A 16 -9.32 -12.30 -26.21
N HIS A 17 -8.41 -11.56 -25.58
CA HIS A 17 -7.04 -12.00 -25.41
C HIS A 17 -6.96 -12.89 -24.18
N PHE A 18 -6.65 -14.18 -24.38
CA PHE A 18 -6.50 -15.16 -23.31
C PHE A 18 -5.04 -15.57 -23.19
N TYR A 19 -4.55 -15.68 -21.95
CA TYR A 19 -3.24 -16.25 -21.68
C TYR A 19 -3.19 -16.93 -20.31
N GLU A 20 -2.28 -17.89 -20.17
CA GLU A 20 -1.89 -18.47 -18.88
C GLU A 20 -0.59 -17.79 -18.43
N PRO A 21 -0.55 -17.13 -17.24
CA PRO A 21 0.62 -16.35 -16.81
C PRO A 21 1.94 -17.13 -16.84
N ARG A 22 1.91 -18.41 -16.51
CA ARG A 22 3.09 -19.31 -16.55
C ARG A 22 3.66 -19.52 -17.96
N LEU A 23 2.87 -19.31 -19.00
CA LEU A 23 3.24 -19.46 -20.41
C LEU A 23 3.58 -18.12 -21.08
N GLY A 24 3.41 -17.03 -20.32
CA GLY A 24 3.62 -15.67 -20.79
C GLY A 24 2.33 -15.02 -21.30
N HIS A 25 2.30 -13.69 -21.29
CA HIS A 25 1.12 -12.90 -21.64
C HIS A 25 1.00 -12.58 -23.14
N GLY A 26 2.09 -12.69 -23.92
CA GLY A 26 2.06 -12.41 -25.37
C GLY A 26 1.83 -10.94 -25.74
N LEU A 27 1.96 -10.01 -24.79
CA LEU A 27 1.78 -8.57 -24.97
C LEU A 27 3.12 -7.84 -24.86
N ALA A 28 3.19 -6.59 -25.30
CA ALA A 28 4.40 -5.76 -25.18
C ALA A 28 4.84 -5.53 -23.73
N HIS A 29 3.86 -5.45 -22.80
CA HIS A 29 4.11 -5.28 -21.37
C HIS A 29 3.13 -6.15 -20.58
N ASP A 30 3.58 -6.63 -19.40
CA ASP A 30 2.70 -7.37 -18.49
C ASP A 30 1.56 -6.47 -18.01
N PRO A 31 0.29 -6.86 -18.24
CA PRO A 31 -0.85 -6.02 -17.91
C PRO A 31 -1.30 -6.12 -16.45
N PHE A 32 -0.72 -7.03 -15.64
CA PHE A 32 -1.23 -7.35 -14.30
C PHE A 32 -1.40 -6.11 -13.41
N ASN A 33 -0.34 -5.30 -13.28
CA ASN A 33 -0.38 -4.10 -12.43
C ASN A 33 -1.33 -3.02 -12.96
N ALA A 34 -1.54 -2.96 -14.28
CA ALA A 34 -2.49 -2.03 -14.89
C ALA A 34 -3.95 -2.47 -14.71
N ILE A 35 -4.19 -3.78 -14.74
CA ILE A 35 -5.54 -4.37 -14.55
C ILE A 35 -5.98 -4.19 -13.09
N VAL A 36 -5.09 -4.45 -12.13
CA VAL A 36 -5.37 -4.27 -10.70
C VAL A 36 -5.07 -2.82 -10.32
N GLY A 37 -5.89 -1.89 -10.80
CA GLY A 37 -5.76 -0.45 -10.57
C GLY A 37 -7.11 0.28 -10.65
N PRO A 38 -7.20 1.50 -10.08
CA PRO A 38 -6.20 2.14 -9.23
C PRO A 38 -6.04 1.42 -7.88
N ARG A 39 -4.85 1.53 -7.29
CA ARG A 39 -4.56 1.02 -5.95
C ARG A 39 -4.16 2.18 -5.04
N PRO A 40 -4.56 2.16 -3.75
CA PRO A 40 -3.98 3.07 -2.77
C PRO A 40 -2.51 2.75 -2.55
N ILE A 41 -1.71 3.76 -2.19
CA ILE A 41 -0.29 3.59 -1.86
C ILE A 41 -0.15 3.37 -0.36
N GLY A 42 0.55 2.30 0.00
CA GLY A 42 1.03 2.09 1.36
C GLY A 42 2.37 2.82 1.54
N TRP A 43 2.34 4.10 1.92
CA TRP A 43 3.56 4.82 2.25
C TRP A 43 3.91 4.55 3.71
N ILE A 44 4.80 3.59 3.92
CA ILE A 44 5.04 2.97 5.22
C ILE A 44 6.34 3.48 5.80
N SER A 45 6.27 4.06 6.99
CA SER A 45 7.43 4.29 7.84
C SER A 45 7.56 3.19 8.91
N SER A 46 8.77 2.85 9.23
CA SER A 46 9.14 1.85 10.24
C SER A 46 10.45 2.26 10.91
N CYS A 47 10.77 1.64 12.04
CA CYS A 47 12.08 1.81 12.65
C CYS A 47 12.67 0.46 13.06
N ALA A 48 13.99 0.38 12.99
CA ALA A 48 14.76 -0.73 13.50
C ALA A 48 14.86 -0.68 15.03
N ALA A 49 15.25 -1.79 15.65
CA ALA A 49 15.45 -1.85 17.11
C ALA A 49 16.51 -0.86 17.65
N ASN A 50 17.46 -0.44 16.81
CA ASN A 50 18.46 0.57 17.13
C ASN A 50 18.00 2.01 16.89
N GLY A 51 16.75 2.21 16.45
CA GLY A 51 16.16 3.52 16.18
C GLY A 51 16.39 4.04 14.75
N ALA A 52 17.08 3.31 13.88
CA ALA A 52 17.21 3.70 12.47
C ALA A 52 15.82 3.68 11.80
N VAL A 53 15.47 4.76 11.11
CA VAL A 53 14.17 4.93 10.46
C VAL A 53 14.23 4.50 9.01
N ASN A 54 13.08 4.08 8.48
CA ASN A 54 12.91 3.71 7.08
C ASN A 54 11.56 4.20 6.58
N LEU A 55 11.51 4.64 5.33
CA LEU A 55 10.30 5.10 4.66
C LEU A 55 10.25 4.53 3.23
N ALA A 56 9.21 3.75 2.92
CA ALA A 56 9.08 3.12 1.61
C ALA A 56 7.62 3.07 1.14
N PRO A 57 7.35 3.35 -0.16
CA PRO A 57 6.03 3.18 -0.74
C PRO A 57 5.82 1.73 -1.21
N TYR A 58 4.61 1.23 -0.97
CA TYR A 58 4.13 -0.08 -1.44
C TYR A 58 2.88 0.11 -2.28
N SER A 59 2.91 -0.35 -3.52
CA SER A 59 1.76 -0.26 -4.42
C SER A 59 0.74 -1.39 -4.21
N PHE A 60 1.11 -2.46 -3.50
CA PHE A 60 0.19 -3.52 -3.07
C PHE A 60 -0.20 -3.25 -1.62
N PHE A 61 -1.21 -2.39 -1.46
CA PHE A 61 -1.73 -1.94 -0.16
C PHE A 61 -3.24 -1.84 -0.21
N ASN A 62 -3.90 -2.20 0.90
CA ASN A 62 -5.34 -1.95 1.08
C ASN A 62 -5.77 -2.07 2.56
N ALA A 63 -7.06 -1.78 2.82
CA ALA A 63 -7.76 -2.12 4.05
C ALA A 63 -8.27 -3.56 3.98
N PHE A 64 -8.19 -4.29 5.10
CA PHE A 64 -8.54 -5.71 5.18
C PHE A 64 -9.65 -6.02 6.20
N ASN A 65 -9.82 -5.16 7.21
CA ASN A 65 -10.88 -5.33 8.19
C ASN A 65 -11.33 -3.96 8.72
N TYR A 66 -12.60 -3.90 9.17
CA TYR A 66 -13.21 -2.65 9.65
C TYR A 66 -13.20 -2.54 11.18
N THR A 67 -13.47 -3.62 11.89
CA THR A 67 -13.52 -3.64 13.36
C THR A 67 -12.85 -4.91 13.91
N PRO A 68 -11.65 -4.80 14.50
CA PRO A 68 -10.77 -3.63 14.51
C PRO A 68 -10.29 -3.26 13.10
N PRO A 69 -9.92 -1.98 12.86
CA PRO A 69 -9.44 -1.57 11.54
C PRO A 69 -8.06 -2.17 11.28
N ILE A 70 -7.93 -2.89 10.16
CA ILE A 70 -6.69 -3.54 9.75
C ILE A 70 -6.36 -3.09 8.32
N VAL A 71 -5.13 -2.61 8.14
CA VAL A 71 -4.53 -2.33 6.84
C VAL A 71 -3.39 -3.29 6.58
N GLY A 72 -3.02 -3.44 5.31
CA GLY A 72 -1.90 -4.33 4.97
C GLY A 72 -1.23 -3.98 3.66
N PHE A 73 0.03 -4.39 3.55
CA PHE A 73 0.82 -4.24 2.34
C PHE A 73 1.62 -5.51 2.06
N ALA A 74 1.93 -5.74 0.79
CA ALA A 74 2.80 -6.84 0.38
C ALA A 74 4.23 -6.33 0.12
N SER A 75 5.20 -6.91 0.81
CA SER A 75 6.63 -6.72 0.53
C SER A 75 7.11 -7.84 -0.38
N ILE A 76 7.45 -7.49 -1.61
CA ILE A 76 8.17 -8.38 -2.51
C ILE A 76 9.63 -8.30 -2.12
N GLU A 77 10.22 -9.45 -1.79
CA GLU A 77 11.54 -9.59 -1.19
C GLU A 77 11.64 -9.08 0.26
N GLU A 78 12.69 -9.51 0.95
CA GLU A 78 12.98 -9.09 2.31
C GLU A 78 13.73 -7.76 2.30
N LYS A 79 12.97 -6.66 2.45
CA LYS A 79 13.49 -5.28 2.50
C LYS A 79 13.58 -4.78 3.94
N ASP A 80 14.16 -3.58 4.11
CA ASP A 80 14.34 -2.95 5.43
C ASP A 80 13.05 -2.84 6.22
N THR A 81 11.96 -2.42 5.58
CA THR A 81 10.63 -2.37 6.23
C THR A 81 10.24 -3.72 6.83
N LEU A 82 10.41 -4.83 6.10
CA LEU A 82 10.05 -6.15 6.61
C LEU A 82 10.94 -6.59 7.77
N ARG A 83 12.26 -6.29 7.71
CA ARG A 83 13.19 -6.54 8.81
C ARG A 83 12.81 -5.74 10.05
N ASN A 84 12.51 -4.45 9.88
CA ASN A 84 12.07 -3.57 10.97
C ASN A 84 10.78 -4.07 11.61
N VAL A 85 9.79 -4.41 10.79
CA VAL A 85 8.50 -4.94 11.25
C VAL A 85 8.65 -6.23 12.05
N ARG A 86 9.53 -7.14 11.63
CA ARG A 86 9.84 -8.36 12.40
C ARG A 86 10.48 -8.09 13.74
N ALA A 87 11.29 -7.02 13.81
CA ALA A 87 12.00 -6.65 15.01
C ALA A 87 11.13 -5.86 16.00
N THR A 88 10.28 -4.96 15.52
CA THR A 88 9.53 -4.01 16.36
C THR A 88 8.03 -4.26 16.41
N GLY A 89 7.45 -4.89 15.39
CA GLY A 89 6.01 -5.09 15.28
C GLY A 89 5.21 -3.82 15.03
N GLU A 90 5.85 -2.76 14.55
CA GLU A 90 5.23 -1.43 14.45
C GLU A 90 5.48 -0.79 13.09
N ILE A 91 4.48 -0.09 12.59
CA ILE A 91 4.54 0.72 11.37
C ILE A 91 3.65 1.95 11.50
N VAL A 92 3.90 2.93 10.62
CA VAL A 92 2.95 4.01 10.35
C VAL A 92 2.66 4.03 8.85
N TRP A 93 1.37 4.04 8.49
CA TRP A 93 0.93 4.40 7.16
C TRP A 93 0.76 5.91 7.08
N ASN A 94 1.30 6.52 6.03
CA ASN A 94 1.22 7.95 5.76
C ASN A 94 0.45 8.17 4.45
N LEU A 95 -0.51 9.07 4.43
CA LEU A 95 -1.24 9.40 3.20
C LEU A 95 -0.30 10.10 2.21
N ALA A 96 -0.10 9.48 1.05
CA ALA A 96 0.65 10.05 -0.05
C ALA A 96 -0.29 10.92 -0.91
N THR A 97 -0.26 12.23 -0.68
CA THR A 97 -1.03 13.18 -1.48
C THR A 97 -0.31 13.53 -2.78
N ARG A 98 -1.03 14.13 -3.73
CA ARG A 98 -0.44 14.53 -5.01
C ARG A 98 0.76 15.48 -4.86
N PRO A 99 0.77 16.49 -3.98
CA PRO A 99 1.94 17.33 -3.74
C PRO A 99 3.16 16.57 -3.22
N LEU A 100 2.97 15.43 -2.57
CA LEU A 100 4.03 14.59 -2.00
C LEU A 100 4.51 13.48 -2.96
N ALA A 101 3.98 13.39 -4.17
CA ALA A 101 4.26 12.29 -5.10
C ALA A 101 5.74 12.16 -5.45
N GLU A 102 6.46 13.27 -5.65
CA GLU A 102 7.90 13.25 -5.96
C GLU A 102 8.73 12.78 -4.77
N ALA A 103 8.42 13.28 -3.56
CA ALA A 103 9.09 12.85 -2.34
C ALA A 103 8.81 11.36 -2.03
N MET A 104 7.57 10.92 -2.23
CA MET A 104 7.21 9.50 -2.11
C MET A 104 8.01 8.64 -3.10
N ASN A 105 8.11 9.05 -4.36
CA ASN A 105 8.92 8.34 -5.35
C ASN A 105 10.40 8.32 -4.98
N ALA A 106 10.95 9.42 -4.46
CA ALA A 106 12.34 9.48 -4.00
C ALA A 106 12.59 8.47 -2.86
N SER A 107 11.63 8.29 -1.94
CA SER A 107 11.73 7.31 -0.85
C SER A 107 11.66 5.84 -1.32
N SER A 108 11.38 5.58 -2.60
CA SER A 108 11.39 4.22 -3.18
C SER A 108 12.77 3.75 -3.63
N ALA A 109 13.79 4.60 -3.54
CA ALA A 109 15.14 4.26 -3.98
C ALA A 109 15.71 3.09 -3.18
N SER A 110 16.37 2.16 -3.90
CA SER A 110 17.14 1.11 -3.24
C SER A 110 18.44 1.70 -2.73
N VAL A 111 18.48 1.98 -1.44
CA VAL A 111 19.65 2.56 -0.76
C VAL A 111 20.15 1.60 0.33
N PRO A 112 21.40 1.71 0.77
CA PRO A 112 21.89 0.95 1.92
C PRO A 112 21.07 1.24 3.19
N PRO A 113 20.94 0.27 4.13
CA PRO A 113 20.15 0.41 5.36
C PRO A 113 20.54 1.57 6.27
N GLU A 114 21.74 2.14 6.08
CA GLU A 114 22.24 3.29 6.82
C GLU A 114 21.75 4.63 6.26
N VAL A 115 21.12 4.62 5.09
CA VAL A 115 20.58 5.82 4.46
C VAL A 115 19.16 6.04 4.95
N ASP A 116 18.91 7.20 5.53
CA ASP A 116 17.58 7.65 5.96
C ASP A 116 16.80 8.17 4.74
N GLU A 117 15.75 7.45 4.35
CA GLU A 117 14.90 7.82 3.20
C GLU A 117 14.10 9.10 3.46
N PHE A 118 13.83 9.49 4.71
CA PHE A 118 13.24 10.80 5.02
C PHE A 118 14.18 11.91 4.54
N SER A 119 15.44 11.83 4.93
CA SER A 119 16.46 12.81 4.52
C SER A 119 16.67 12.80 3.01
N LEU A 120 16.72 11.61 2.39
CA LEU A 120 16.86 11.44 0.94
C LEU A 120 15.70 12.10 0.17
N ALA A 121 14.48 11.98 0.68
CA ALA A 121 13.29 12.56 0.08
C ALA A 121 13.05 14.03 0.47
N GLY A 122 13.92 14.63 1.30
CA GLY A 122 13.77 16.00 1.80
C GLY A 122 12.56 16.17 2.72
N LEU A 123 12.24 15.16 3.51
CA LEU A 123 11.09 15.12 4.40
C LEU A 123 11.53 15.19 5.86
N ASP A 124 10.76 15.93 6.65
CA ASP A 124 10.86 15.89 8.10
C ASP A 124 9.97 14.77 8.67
N SER A 125 10.39 14.19 9.77
CA SER A 125 9.61 13.23 10.53
C SER A 125 9.05 13.84 11.81
N LEU A 126 7.89 13.33 12.24
CA LEU A 126 7.27 13.64 13.54
C LEU A 126 7.18 12.37 14.38
N PRO A 127 7.33 12.45 15.69
CA PRO A 127 7.15 11.29 16.57
C PRO A 127 5.67 10.84 16.54
N SER A 128 5.47 9.55 16.59
CA SER A 128 4.16 8.93 16.83
C SER A 128 3.79 8.99 18.31
N ARG A 129 2.54 8.67 18.63
CA ARG A 129 2.04 8.68 20.02
C ARG A 129 2.05 7.31 20.68
N LEU A 130 1.75 6.25 19.93
CA LEU A 130 1.54 4.89 20.45
C LEU A 130 2.56 3.88 19.90
N VAL A 131 3.31 4.23 18.85
CA VAL A 131 4.33 3.37 18.24
C VAL A 131 5.66 4.11 18.08
N GLY A 132 6.76 3.38 17.94
CA GLY A 132 8.08 3.97 17.75
C GLY A 132 8.37 4.45 16.33
N ALA A 133 7.68 3.92 15.33
CA ALA A 133 7.84 4.34 13.94
C ALA A 133 7.36 5.80 13.76
N PRO A 134 8.14 6.67 13.07
CA PRO A 134 7.80 8.08 12.91
C PRO A 134 6.72 8.31 11.83
N ARG A 135 6.12 9.49 11.85
CA ARG A 135 5.18 9.99 10.84
C ARG A 135 5.87 10.93 9.87
N VAL A 136 5.44 10.98 8.61
CA VAL A 136 5.86 12.00 7.64
C VAL A 136 5.20 13.33 8.00
N ALA A 137 5.98 14.37 8.30
CA ALA A 137 5.46 15.65 8.82
C ALA A 137 4.45 16.33 7.87
N LEU A 138 4.68 16.26 6.55
CA LEU A 138 3.83 16.87 5.53
C LEU A 138 2.61 16.03 5.13
N SER A 139 2.52 14.77 5.54
CA SER A 139 1.34 13.95 5.28
C SER A 139 0.18 14.41 6.16
N PRO A 140 -1.02 14.63 5.60
CA PRO A 140 -2.14 15.13 6.40
C PRO A 140 -2.90 14.04 7.16
N VAL A 141 -2.63 12.76 6.88
CA VAL A 141 -3.27 11.64 7.58
C VAL A 141 -2.26 10.54 7.86
N HIS A 142 -2.31 9.98 9.09
CA HIS A 142 -1.46 8.87 9.48
C HIS A 142 -2.25 7.83 10.26
N PHE A 143 -1.90 6.55 10.04
CA PHE A 143 -2.34 5.43 10.86
C PHE A 143 -1.14 4.84 11.58
N GLU A 144 -1.11 4.96 12.90
CA GLU A 144 -0.18 4.19 13.72
C GLU A 144 -0.70 2.77 13.84
N CYS A 145 0.13 1.79 13.51
CA CYS A 145 -0.31 0.40 13.47
C CYS A 145 0.61 -0.51 14.27
N ARG A 146 0.00 -1.49 14.94
CA ARG A 146 0.69 -2.66 15.49
C ARG A 146 0.46 -3.85 14.58
N VAL A 147 1.55 -4.49 14.20
CA VAL A 147 1.50 -5.63 13.29
C VAL A 147 0.87 -6.82 13.98
N SER A 148 -0.19 -7.34 13.39
CA SER A 148 -0.91 -8.51 13.87
C SER A 148 -0.43 -9.80 13.23
N GLN A 149 -0.03 -9.74 11.94
CA GLN A 149 0.40 -10.92 11.20
C GLN A 149 1.42 -10.54 10.13
N ILE A 150 2.36 -11.46 9.88
CA ILE A 150 3.26 -11.46 8.73
C ILE A 150 3.10 -12.81 8.06
N VAL A 151 2.52 -12.84 6.87
CA VAL A 151 2.20 -14.08 6.15
C VAL A 151 3.04 -14.17 4.89
N GLN A 152 3.91 -15.18 4.80
CA GLN A 152 4.57 -15.50 3.54
C GLN A 152 3.56 -16.08 2.57
N LEU A 153 3.45 -15.50 1.37
CA LEU A 153 2.52 -15.98 0.36
C LEU A 153 2.98 -17.32 -0.22
N GLN A 154 2.03 -18.11 -0.68
CA GLN A 154 2.28 -19.39 -1.31
C GLN A 154 1.56 -19.45 -2.67
N SER A 155 2.14 -20.21 -3.60
CA SER A 155 1.49 -20.55 -4.85
C SER A 155 0.27 -21.47 -4.60
N ALA A 156 -0.55 -21.68 -5.64
CA ALA A 156 -1.65 -22.64 -5.57
C ALA A 156 -1.20 -24.10 -5.29
N LEU A 157 0.07 -24.40 -5.48
CA LEU A 157 0.68 -25.71 -5.18
C LEU A 157 1.29 -25.77 -3.78
N GLY A 158 1.17 -24.69 -2.99
CA GLY A 158 1.72 -24.62 -1.64
C GLY A 158 3.21 -24.25 -1.57
N GLU A 159 3.81 -23.86 -2.69
CA GLU A 159 5.21 -23.42 -2.74
C GLU A 159 5.32 -21.98 -2.21
N ALA A 160 6.22 -21.76 -1.26
CA ALA A 160 6.47 -20.42 -0.73
C ALA A 160 7.05 -19.49 -1.81
N VAL A 161 6.50 -18.28 -1.92
CA VAL A 161 7.02 -17.24 -2.80
C VAL A 161 7.73 -16.17 -1.97
N ASN A 162 8.64 -15.43 -2.61
CA ASN A 162 9.45 -14.40 -1.96
C ASN A 162 8.64 -13.10 -1.75
N THR A 163 7.47 -13.23 -1.13
CA THR A 163 6.55 -12.11 -0.85
C THR A 163 5.85 -12.35 0.49
N TRP A 164 5.79 -11.29 1.30
CA TRP A 164 5.12 -11.31 2.60
C TRP A 164 4.01 -10.26 2.66
N LEU A 165 2.82 -10.68 3.07
CA LEU A 165 1.73 -9.80 3.44
C LEU A 165 1.89 -9.42 4.91
N VAL A 166 2.06 -8.13 5.17
CA VAL A 166 2.12 -7.55 6.52
C VAL A 166 0.77 -6.93 6.83
N LEU A 167 0.12 -7.37 7.90
CA LEU A 167 -1.16 -6.88 8.38
C LEU A 167 -0.96 -6.15 9.70
N GLY A 168 -1.45 -4.90 9.78
CA GLY A 168 -1.36 -4.06 10.97
C GLY A 168 -2.72 -3.56 11.44
N GLU A 169 -3.01 -3.75 12.72
CA GLU A 169 -4.16 -3.12 13.37
C GLU A 169 -3.86 -1.64 13.58
N VAL A 170 -4.76 -0.78 13.13
CA VAL A 170 -4.68 0.67 13.34
C VAL A 170 -5.03 0.98 14.79
N VAL A 171 -4.05 1.44 15.56
CA VAL A 171 -4.20 1.76 16.99
C VAL A 171 -4.34 3.25 17.27
N ALA A 172 -3.92 4.11 16.34
CA ALA A 172 -4.16 5.55 16.39
C ALA A 172 -4.29 6.15 14.99
N VAL A 173 -5.10 7.19 14.88
CA VAL A 173 -5.34 7.93 13.64
C VAL A 173 -5.04 9.40 13.88
N HIS A 174 -4.24 10.02 12.99
CA HIS A 174 -4.01 11.45 12.94
C HIS A 174 -4.61 11.97 11.64
N ILE A 175 -5.41 13.02 11.73
CA ILE A 175 -6.04 13.69 10.58
C ILE A 175 -5.85 15.19 10.74
N ASP A 176 -5.36 15.87 9.72
CA ASP A 176 -5.35 17.32 9.66
C ASP A 176 -6.79 17.82 9.76
N GLU A 177 -7.07 18.72 10.71
CA GLU A 177 -8.42 19.24 10.93
C GLU A 177 -8.99 19.96 9.69
N ALA A 178 -8.14 20.49 8.82
CA ALA A 178 -8.57 21.07 7.54
C ALA A 178 -9.29 20.06 6.63
N LEU A 179 -9.06 18.74 6.82
CA LEU A 179 -9.75 17.68 6.09
C LEU A 179 -11.06 17.21 6.76
N LEU A 180 -11.49 17.90 7.84
CA LEU A 180 -12.68 17.53 8.62
C LEU A 180 -13.74 18.65 8.65
N PRO A 181 -14.13 19.26 7.52
CA PRO A 181 -15.15 20.28 7.52
C PRO A 181 -16.49 19.73 8.06
N GLY A 182 -17.00 20.35 9.14
CA GLY A 182 -18.22 19.86 9.79
C GLY A 182 -18.13 18.47 10.41
N GLY A 183 -16.89 17.97 10.67
CA GLY A 183 -16.66 16.63 11.24
C GLY A 183 -16.76 15.48 10.23
N VAL A 184 -16.79 15.78 8.93
CA VAL A 184 -16.81 14.78 7.85
C VAL A 184 -15.49 14.84 7.09
N TYR A 185 -14.87 13.64 6.90
CA TYR A 185 -13.62 13.56 6.14
C TYR A 185 -13.83 13.89 4.66
N ASP A 186 -13.13 14.89 4.18
CA ASP A 186 -13.18 15.35 2.78
C ASP A 186 -12.10 14.63 1.95
N THR A 187 -12.49 13.55 1.30
CA THR A 187 -11.60 12.77 0.43
C THR A 187 -11.12 13.57 -0.80
N ALA A 188 -11.88 14.55 -1.25
CA ALA A 188 -11.52 15.34 -2.42
C ALA A 188 -10.48 16.42 -2.09
N ALA A 189 -10.42 16.87 -0.83
CA ALA A 189 -9.45 17.84 -0.35
C ALA A 189 -8.12 17.20 0.07
N ALA A 190 -8.11 15.89 0.31
CA ALA A 190 -6.93 15.09 0.71
C ALA A 190 -6.03 14.65 -0.52
#